data_048e81ca0c71104ea31bc310d5bfcf7b
#
_entry.id   048e81ca0c71104ea31bc310d5bfcf7b
#
_cell.length_a   1.000
_cell.length_b   1.000
_cell.length_c   1.000
_cell.angle_alpha   90.00
_cell.angle_beta   90.00
_cell.angle_gamma   90.00
#
_symmetry.space_group_name_H-M   'P 1'
#
loop_
_entity.id
_entity.type
_entity.pdbx_description
1 polymer ?
#
loop_
_entity_poly.entity_id
_entity_poly.type
_entity_poly.pdbx_seq_one_letter_code
_entity_poly.pdbx_strand_id
1 'polypeptide(L)'
;MATMGQYQFFGMLVLVLGFAGTISRERKNGTGTLIYVRPISYLSYFLSKWKVIGTIALVSVWLGLLTTWYYTELLFGKVDTADFFAFAGTYSVWILFVVTIVVAMSAWLPTGAAATVSLLLVLLVQIVDSLLGAYWTISPWKLAIYATQWLTGSPDATNFWWSIVVTLIAIVGLVVFGVWMSKRNASKTKI
;
A
#
# COMPACT_ATOMS: atom_id res chain seq x y z
N MET A 1 -18.26 -8.95 11.20
CA MET A 1 -17.30 -7.83 11.08
C MET A 1 -15.88 -8.16 11.55
N ALA A 2 -15.67 -9.02 12.55
CA ALA A 2 -14.32 -9.40 13.02
C ALA A 2 -13.44 -10.09 11.96
N THR A 3 -14.02 -10.87 11.07
CA THR A 3 -13.29 -11.62 10.04
C THR A 3 -12.63 -10.74 8.97
N MET A 4 -13.24 -9.64 8.55
CA MET A 4 -12.64 -8.76 7.51
C MET A 4 -11.38 -8.02 8.00
N GLY A 5 -11.34 -7.60 9.26
CA GLY A 5 -10.12 -6.99 9.83
C GLY A 5 -8.93 -7.94 9.88
N GLN A 6 -9.17 -9.24 10.05
CA GLN A 6 -8.13 -10.26 10.02
C GLN A 6 -7.52 -10.42 8.62
N TYR A 7 -8.32 -10.45 7.56
CA TYR A 7 -7.82 -10.52 6.18
C TYR A 7 -6.97 -9.31 5.80
N GLN A 8 -7.37 -8.10 6.24
CA GLN A 8 -6.58 -6.89 6.04
C GLN A 8 -5.22 -6.99 6.73
N PHE A 9 -5.18 -7.47 7.97
CA PHE A 9 -3.95 -7.62 8.74
C PHE A 9 -3.00 -8.64 8.11
N PHE A 10 -3.49 -9.83 7.75
CA PHE A 10 -2.67 -10.84 7.07
C PHE A 10 -2.20 -10.41 5.70
N GLY A 11 -3.07 -9.79 4.89
CA GLY A 11 -2.70 -9.23 3.59
C GLY A 11 -1.58 -8.20 3.70
N MET A 12 -1.68 -7.30 4.68
CA MET A 12 -0.64 -6.32 4.99
C MET A 12 0.68 -6.98 5.41
N LEU A 13 0.64 -7.99 6.28
CA LEU A 13 1.84 -8.75 6.70
C LEU A 13 2.55 -9.37 5.50
N VAL A 14 1.81 -10.03 4.62
CA VAL A 14 2.37 -10.66 3.41
C VAL A 14 3.02 -9.62 2.51
N LEU A 15 2.37 -8.47 2.28
CA LEU A 15 2.93 -7.38 1.47
C LEU A 15 4.20 -6.82 2.10
N VAL A 16 4.19 -6.54 3.40
CA VAL A 16 5.38 -5.97 4.07
C VAL A 16 6.54 -6.95 4.07
N LEU A 17 6.32 -8.19 4.49
CA LEU A 17 7.38 -9.20 4.59
C LEU A 17 7.92 -9.60 3.21
N GLY A 18 7.04 -9.71 2.20
CA GLY A 18 7.42 -10.06 0.83
C GLY A 18 8.24 -8.98 0.13
N PHE A 19 7.88 -7.72 0.31
CA PHE A 19 8.44 -6.62 -0.50
C PHE A 19 9.36 -5.65 0.25
N ALA A 20 9.52 -5.74 1.57
CA ALA A 20 10.41 -4.86 2.34
C ALA A 20 11.89 -4.91 1.90
N GLY A 21 12.29 -6.01 1.25
CA GLY A 21 13.65 -6.20 0.73
C GLY A 21 13.92 -5.66 -0.66
N THR A 22 12.92 -5.15 -1.38
CA THR A 22 12.99 -4.91 -2.83
C THR A 22 14.12 -3.98 -3.25
N ILE A 23 14.30 -2.84 -2.60
CA ILE A 23 15.40 -1.89 -2.90
C ILE A 23 16.62 -2.18 -2.02
N SER A 24 16.39 -2.52 -0.76
CA SER A 24 17.47 -2.70 0.22
C SER A 24 18.37 -3.91 -0.06
N ARG A 25 17.80 -5.01 -0.58
CA ARG A 25 18.57 -6.20 -1.00
C ARG A 25 19.46 -5.89 -2.21
N GLU A 26 18.94 -5.19 -3.22
CA GLU A 26 19.73 -4.79 -4.38
C GLU A 26 20.91 -3.89 -4.00
N ARG A 27 20.69 -2.98 -3.04
CA ARG A 27 21.74 -2.13 -2.49
C ARG A 27 22.79 -2.96 -1.73
N LYS A 28 22.38 -3.93 -0.92
CA LYS A 28 23.29 -4.80 -0.16
C LYS A 28 24.12 -5.70 -1.07
N ASN A 29 23.55 -6.21 -2.16
CA ASN A 29 24.21 -7.10 -3.11
C ASN A 29 25.10 -6.38 -4.12
N GLY A 30 25.23 -5.04 -4.03
CA GLY A 30 26.05 -4.26 -4.95
C GLY A 30 25.48 -4.13 -6.37
N THR A 31 24.33 -4.76 -6.68
CA THR A 31 23.67 -4.63 -7.98
C THR A 31 23.24 -3.19 -8.28
N GLY A 32 23.10 -2.37 -7.23
CA GLY A 32 22.91 -0.93 -7.37
C GLY A 32 24.06 -0.23 -8.11
N THR A 33 25.30 -0.72 -8.00
CA THR A 33 26.45 -0.12 -8.69
C THR A 33 26.37 -0.26 -10.21
N LEU A 34 25.78 -1.35 -10.71
CA LEU A 34 25.55 -1.55 -12.15
C LEU A 34 24.51 -0.56 -12.73
N ILE A 35 23.59 -0.08 -11.89
CA ILE A 35 22.58 0.92 -12.28
C ILE A 35 23.23 2.31 -12.42
N TYR A 36 24.29 2.59 -11.65
CA TYR A 36 25.00 3.88 -11.70
C TYR A 36 25.92 4.04 -12.91
N VAL A 37 26.24 2.95 -13.61
CA VAL A 37 26.99 3.00 -14.88
C VAL A 37 26.10 3.48 -16.03
N ARG A 38 24.77 3.34 -15.92
CA ARG A 38 23.80 3.90 -16.85
C ARG A 38 23.17 5.18 -16.28
N PRO A 39 22.95 6.23 -17.08
CA PRO A 39 22.37 7.50 -16.60
C PRO A 39 20.86 7.36 -16.37
N ILE A 40 20.47 6.51 -15.41
CA ILE A 40 19.08 6.32 -15.01
C ILE A 40 18.78 7.26 -13.83
N SER A 41 17.71 8.06 -13.92
CA SER A 41 17.31 8.92 -12.81
C SER A 41 16.81 8.12 -11.62
N TYR A 42 17.10 8.57 -10.38
CA TYR A 42 16.62 7.94 -9.15
C TYR A 42 15.09 7.85 -9.10
N LEU A 43 14.41 8.83 -9.68
CA LEU A 43 12.96 8.84 -9.82
C LEU A 43 12.49 7.67 -10.70
N SER A 44 13.09 7.48 -11.87
CA SER A 44 12.75 6.40 -12.80
C SER A 44 12.99 5.02 -12.16
N TYR A 45 14.11 4.86 -11.45
CA TYR A 45 14.42 3.62 -10.72
C TYR A 45 13.37 3.33 -9.63
N PHE A 46 13.09 4.30 -8.76
CA PHE A 46 12.11 4.13 -7.69
C PHE A 46 10.71 3.82 -8.23
N LEU A 47 10.25 4.60 -9.22
CA LEU A 47 8.94 4.42 -9.83
C LEU A 47 8.81 3.07 -10.55
N SER A 48 9.89 2.56 -11.18
CA SER A 48 9.86 1.24 -11.80
C SER A 48 9.62 0.14 -10.76
N LYS A 49 10.30 0.20 -9.63
CA LYS A 49 10.10 -0.75 -8.51
C LYS A 49 8.69 -0.64 -7.93
N TRP A 50 8.26 0.59 -7.66
CA TRP A 50 6.92 0.85 -7.14
C TRP A 50 5.82 0.34 -8.08
N LYS A 51 5.95 0.61 -9.40
CA LYS A 51 4.99 0.12 -10.40
C LYS A 51 4.93 -1.41 -10.42
N VAL A 52 6.06 -2.08 -10.49
CA VAL A 52 6.11 -3.56 -10.54
C VAL A 52 5.44 -4.17 -9.32
N ILE A 53 5.81 -3.72 -8.12
CA ILE A 53 5.23 -4.23 -6.87
C ILE A 53 3.75 -3.89 -6.77
N GLY A 54 3.38 -2.65 -7.09
CA GLY A 54 2.00 -2.20 -7.10
C GLY A 54 1.14 -3.04 -8.06
N THR A 55 1.63 -3.31 -9.27
CA THR A 55 0.93 -4.16 -10.24
C THR A 55 0.76 -5.59 -9.72
N ILE A 56 1.82 -6.20 -9.17
CA ILE A 56 1.73 -7.56 -8.60
C ILE A 56 0.72 -7.59 -7.46
N ALA A 57 0.78 -6.63 -6.54
CA ALA A 57 -0.15 -6.54 -5.42
C ALA A 57 -1.60 -6.36 -5.89
N LEU A 58 -1.84 -5.44 -6.84
CA LEU A 58 -3.18 -5.21 -7.39
C LEU A 58 -3.72 -6.44 -8.11
N VAL A 59 -2.94 -7.06 -8.99
CA VAL A 59 -3.36 -8.26 -9.72
C VAL A 59 -3.71 -9.38 -8.75
N SER A 60 -2.89 -9.61 -7.72
CA SER A 60 -3.14 -10.64 -6.71
C SER A 60 -4.44 -10.38 -5.94
N VAL A 61 -4.66 -9.12 -5.53
CA VAL A 61 -5.88 -8.72 -4.81
C VAL A 61 -7.11 -8.86 -5.72
N TRP A 62 -7.05 -8.38 -6.96
CA TRP A 62 -8.16 -8.47 -7.89
C TRP A 62 -8.54 -9.92 -8.23
N LEU A 63 -7.55 -10.80 -8.42
CA LEU A 63 -7.81 -12.23 -8.63
C LEU A 63 -8.53 -12.85 -7.41
N GLY A 64 -8.09 -12.52 -6.19
CA GLY A 64 -8.75 -12.98 -4.97
C GLY A 64 -10.18 -12.44 -4.84
N LEU A 65 -10.39 -11.14 -5.10
CA LEU A 65 -11.70 -10.51 -5.04
C LEU A 65 -12.67 -11.07 -6.09
N LEU A 66 -12.23 -11.21 -7.34
CA LEU A 66 -13.07 -11.78 -8.41
C LEU A 66 -13.46 -13.23 -8.12
N THR A 67 -12.54 -14.02 -7.58
CA THR A 67 -12.83 -15.38 -7.14
C THR A 67 -13.87 -15.38 -6.01
N THR A 68 -13.70 -14.51 -5.02
CA THR A 68 -14.67 -14.37 -3.91
C THR A 68 -16.04 -13.94 -4.43
N TRP A 69 -16.09 -12.94 -5.31
CA TRP A 69 -17.35 -12.49 -5.92
C TRP A 69 -18.06 -13.60 -6.66
N TYR A 70 -17.33 -14.35 -7.51
CA TYR A 70 -17.89 -15.46 -8.28
C TYR A 70 -18.51 -16.54 -7.38
N TYR A 71 -17.77 -16.97 -6.33
CA TYR A 71 -18.30 -17.98 -5.40
C TYR A 71 -19.46 -17.45 -4.55
N THR A 72 -19.42 -16.18 -4.16
CA THR A 72 -20.54 -15.57 -3.40
C THR A 72 -21.79 -15.51 -4.24
N GLU A 73 -21.70 -15.11 -5.50
CA GLU A 73 -22.84 -15.08 -6.42
C GLU A 73 -23.41 -16.49 -6.69
N LEU A 74 -22.53 -17.49 -6.81
CA LEU A 74 -22.93 -18.88 -7.04
C LEU A 74 -23.66 -19.49 -5.84
N LEU A 75 -23.21 -19.20 -4.61
CA LEU A 75 -23.69 -19.85 -3.39
C LEU A 75 -24.86 -19.09 -2.72
N PHE A 76 -24.86 -17.76 -2.78
CA PHE A 76 -25.79 -16.90 -2.03
C PHE A 76 -26.71 -16.07 -2.92
N GLY A 77 -26.54 -16.13 -4.24
CA GLY A 77 -27.34 -15.39 -5.19
C GLY A 77 -26.71 -14.04 -5.58
N LYS A 78 -27.50 -13.23 -6.32
CA LYS A 78 -26.98 -11.99 -6.93
C LYS A 78 -26.43 -11.01 -5.89
N VAL A 79 -25.16 -10.65 -6.06
CA VAL A 79 -24.49 -9.54 -5.36
C VAL A 79 -24.56 -8.30 -6.25
N ASP A 80 -24.79 -7.13 -5.67
CA ASP A 80 -24.75 -5.89 -6.45
C ASP A 80 -23.33 -5.68 -7.01
N THR A 81 -23.25 -5.75 -8.34
CA THR A 81 -21.96 -5.67 -9.05
C THR A 81 -21.33 -4.28 -8.92
N ALA A 82 -22.15 -3.22 -8.87
CA ALA A 82 -21.62 -1.85 -8.74
C ALA A 82 -20.96 -1.63 -7.38
N ASP A 83 -21.61 -2.07 -6.31
CA ASP A 83 -21.09 -1.96 -4.94
C ASP A 83 -19.81 -2.80 -4.76
N PHE A 84 -19.78 -3.99 -5.37
CA PHE A 84 -18.58 -4.82 -5.35
C PHE A 84 -17.39 -4.15 -6.05
N PHE A 85 -17.57 -3.58 -7.23
CA PHE A 85 -16.49 -2.88 -7.94
C PHE A 85 -16.08 -1.58 -7.23
N ALA A 86 -17.02 -0.87 -6.60
CA ALA A 86 -16.70 0.28 -5.76
C ALA A 86 -15.84 -0.12 -4.52
N PHE A 87 -16.20 -1.23 -3.86
CA PHE A 87 -15.39 -1.84 -2.82
C PHE A 87 -13.97 -2.18 -3.32
N ALA A 88 -13.86 -2.93 -4.43
CA ALA A 88 -12.59 -3.38 -4.99
C ALA A 88 -11.69 -2.20 -5.41
N GLY A 89 -12.26 -1.15 -6.03
CA GLY A 89 -11.56 0.07 -6.40
C GLY A 89 -11.02 0.83 -5.18
N THR A 90 -11.85 1.03 -4.17
CA THR A 90 -11.47 1.72 -2.91
C THR A 90 -10.37 0.94 -2.18
N TYR A 91 -10.51 -0.37 -2.07
CA TYR A 91 -9.52 -1.25 -1.44
C TYR A 91 -8.19 -1.24 -2.21
N SER A 92 -8.22 -1.12 -3.55
CA SER A 92 -7.03 -1.01 -4.39
C SER A 92 -6.19 0.24 -4.07
N VAL A 93 -6.85 1.38 -3.81
CA VAL A 93 -6.15 2.62 -3.40
C VAL A 93 -5.46 2.42 -2.04
N TRP A 94 -6.13 1.76 -1.10
CA TRP A 94 -5.54 1.43 0.19
C TRP A 94 -4.32 0.50 0.06
N ILE A 95 -4.39 -0.55 -0.76
CA ILE A 95 -3.26 -1.45 -1.05
C ILE A 95 -2.07 -0.68 -1.64
N LEU A 96 -2.31 0.23 -2.59
CA LEU A 96 -1.25 1.07 -3.17
C LEU A 96 -0.59 1.97 -2.12
N PHE A 97 -1.35 2.48 -1.16
CA PHE A 97 -0.80 3.24 -0.03
C PHE A 97 0.15 2.37 0.82
N VAL A 98 -0.27 1.16 1.20
CA VAL A 98 0.58 0.22 1.97
C VAL A 98 1.84 -0.15 1.18
N VAL A 99 1.71 -0.49 -0.11
CA VAL A 99 2.86 -0.76 -1.00
C VAL A 99 3.82 0.42 -1.03
N THR A 100 3.30 1.64 -1.10
CA THR A 100 4.13 2.85 -1.14
C THR A 100 4.94 3.02 0.14
N ILE A 101 4.35 2.77 1.31
CA ILE A 101 5.08 2.77 2.59
C ILE A 101 6.23 1.76 2.54
N VAL A 102 5.95 0.52 2.13
CA VAL A 102 6.95 -0.56 2.11
C VAL A 102 8.11 -0.24 1.17
N VAL A 103 7.83 0.23 -0.03
CA VAL A 103 8.85 0.59 -1.02
C VAL A 103 9.68 1.80 -0.57
N ALA A 104 9.04 2.82 0.02
CA ALA A 104 9.72 4.00 0.55
C ALA A 104 10.66 3.64 1.71
N MET A 105 10.21 2.80 2.65
CA MET A 105 11.05 2.33 3.75
C MET A 105 12.21 1.43 3.26
N SER A 106 11.98 0.60 2.25
CA SER A 106 13.02 -0.21 1.62
C SER A 106 14.11 0.64 0.95
N ALA A 107 13.78 1.83 0.45
CA ALA A 107 14.74 2.78 -0.10
C ALA A 107 15.62 3.42 0.99
N TRP A 108 15.10 3.56 2.19
CA TRP A 108 15.79 4.20 3.32
C TRP A 108 16.61 3.21 4.15
N LEU A 109 16.01 2.10 4.59
CA LEU A 109 16.50 1.20 5.63
C LEU A 109 17.02 -0.14 5.04
N PRO A 110 17.86 -0.90 5.79
CA PRO A 110 18.14 -2.29 5.45
C PRO A 110 16.89 -3.16 5.59
N THR A 111 16.86 -4.32 4.93
CA THR A 111 15.67 -5.17 4.75
C THR A 111 14.89 -5.45 6.04
N GLY A 112 15.59 -5.87 7.11
CA GLY A 112 14.92 -6.16 8.39
C GLY A 112 14.30 -4.92 9.02
N ALA A 113 15.04 -3.80 9.09
CA ALA A 113 14.54 -2.55 9.62
C ALA A 113 13.41 -1.96 8.74
N ALA A 114 13.49 -2.11 7.41
CA ALA A 114 12.44 -1.67 6.50
C ALA A 114 11.13 -2.42 6.75
N ALA A 115 11.17 -3.73 6.96
CA ALA A 115 10.00 -4.54 7.31
C ALA A 115 9.40 -4.08 8.64
N THR A 116 10.23 -4.00 9.69
CA THR A 116 9.77 -3.60 11.03
C THR A 116 9.17 -2.19 11.04
N VAL A 117 9.85 -1.21 10.44
CA VAL A 117 9.38 0.18 10.41
C VAL A 117 8.12 0.32 9.55
N SER A 118 8.02 -0.40 8.43
CA SER A 118 6.80 -0.42 7.63
C SER A 118 5.60 -0.97 8.42
N LEU A 119 5.78 -2.08 9.13
CA LEU A 119 4.75 -2.65 10.01
C LEU A 119 4.36 -1.66 11.11
N LEU A 120 5.36 -1.08 11.80
CA LEU A 120 5.10 -0.10 12.86
C LEU A 120 4.35 1.13 12.34
N LEU A 121 4.70 1.65 11.17
CA LEU A 121 4.00 2.80 10.58
C LEU A 121 2.54 2.47 10.27
N VAL A 122 2.27 1.32 9.67
CA VAL A 122 0.90 0.92 9.36
C VAL A 122 0.11 0.66 10.64
N LEU A 123 0.71 0.01 11.65
CA LEU A 123 0.08 -0.18 12.96
C LEU A 123 -0.15 1.15 13.69
N LEU A 124 0.79 2.10 13.61
CA LEU A 124 0.61 3.44 14.17
C LEU A 124 -0.59 4.15 13.55
N VAL A 125 -0.73 4.14 12.23
CA VAL A 125 -1.89 4.72 11.55
C VAL A 125 -3.19 4.07 12.02
N GLN A 126 -3.18 2.75 12.22
CA GLN A 126 -4.34 2.01 12.75
C GLN A 126 -4.66 2.40 14.20
N ILE A 127 -3.65 2.48 15.07
CA ILE A 127 -3.83 2.86 16.47
C ILE A 127 -4.34 4.30 16.58
N VAL A 128 -3.75 5.23 15.84
CA VAL A 128 -4.19 6.63 15.79
C VAL A 128 -5.63 6.71 15.31
N ASP A 129 -6.01 5.95 14.27
CA ASP A 129 -7.38 5.90 13.79
C ASP A 129 -8.34 5.32 14.83
N SER A 130 -7.94 4.31 15.61
CA SER A 130 -8.78 3.73 16.66
C SER A 130 -8.99 4.67 17.85
N LEU A 131 -7.99 5.50 18.17
CA LEU A 131 -8.04 6.45 19.29
C LEU A 131 -8.75 7.77 18.91
N LEU A 132 -8.49 8.26 17.70
CA LEU A 132 -8.98 9.56 17.23
C LEU A 132 -10.11 9.42 16.19
N GLY A 133 -10.58 8.22 15.93
CA GLY A 133 -11.48 7.90 14.82
C GLY A 133 -12.82 8.65 14.84
N ALA A 134 -13.27 9.11 16.00
CA ALA A 134 -14.45 9.98 16.12
C ALA A 134 -14.20 11.40 15.60
N TYR A 135 -12.95 11.89 15.69
CA TYR A 135 -12.54 13.23 15.27
C TYR A 135 -11.82 13.23 13.93
N TRP A 136 -11.17 12.12 13.59
CA TRP A 136 -10.38 11.99 12.38
C TRP A 136 -11.10 11.08 11.36
N THR A 137 -12.12 11.61 10.74
CA THR A 137 -12.92 10.90 9.72
C THR A 137 -12.17 10.75 8.39
N ILE A 138 -11.09 11.52 8.17
CA ILE A 138 -10.36 11.64 6.92
C ILE A 138 -8.96 11.05 7.11
N SER A 139 -8.83 9.72 7.15
CA SER A 139 -7.53 9.06 7.24
C SER A 139 -7.33 8.04 6.13
N PRO A 140 -6.08 7.76 5.71
CA PRO A 140 -5.79 6.68 4.76
C PRO A 140 -6.28 5.31 5.24
N TRP A 141 -6.36 5.09 6.56
CA TRP A 141 -6.86 3.84 7.15
C TRP A 141 -8.37 3.69 6.99
N LYS A 142 -9.10 4.79 7.06
CA LYS A 142 -10.57 4.82 6.84
C LYS A 142 -10.97 4.31 5.46
N LEU A 143 -10.10 4.40 4.45
CA LEU A 143 -10.38 3.83 3.13
C LEU A 143 -10.70 2.33 3.18
N ALA A 144 -10.02 1.57 4.03
CA ALA A 144 -10.32 0.15 4.20
C ALA A 144 -11.70 -0.06 4.84
N ILE A 145 -12.12 0.83 5.75
CA ILE A 145 -13.45 0.82 6.37
C ILE A 145 -14.51 1.27 5.35
N TYR A 146 -14.26 2.36 4.63
CA TYR A 146 -15.17 2.84 3.57
C TYR A 146 -15.33 1.83 2.44
N ALA A 147 -14.28 1.08 2.10
CA ALA A 147 -14.40 -0.03 1.16
C ALA A 147 -15.46 -1.04 1.64
N THR A 148 -15.41 -1.47 2.92
CA THR A 148 -16.39 -2.44 3.43
C THR A 148 -17.81 -1.87 3.52
N GLN A 149 -17.96 -0.55 3.68
CA GLN A 149 -19.26 0.11 3.72
C GLN A 149 -20.01 0.04 2.39
N TRP A 150 -19.30 -0.01 1.25
CA TRP A 150 -19.93 -0.25 -0.06
C TRP A 150 -20.72 -1.57 -0.12
N LEU A 151 -20.31 -2.59 0.63
CA LEU A 151 -20.99 -3.89 0.67
C LEU A 151 -22.17 -3.94 1.67
N THR A 152 -22.26 -2.97 2.59
CA THR A 152 -23.28 -2.94 3.65
C THR A 152 -24.23 -1.73 3.56
N GLY A 153 -23.95 -0.80 2.68
CA GLY A 153 -24.64 0.47 2.47
C GLY A 153 -23.66 1.47 1.89
N SER A 154 -24.10 2.60 1.39
CA SER A 154 -23.19 3.61 0.83
C SER A 154 -22.41 4.34 1.94
N PRO A 155 -21.09 4.57 1.77
CA PRO A 155 -20.32 5.38 2.69
C PRO A 155 -20.74 6.86 2.63
N ASP A 156 -20.43 7.62 3.70
CA ASP A 156 -20.58 9.08 3.69
C ASP A 156 -19.71 9.68 2.57
N ALA A 157 -20.36 10.18 1.53
CA ALA A 157 -19.73 10.62 0.29
C ALA A 157 -18.65 11.69 0.54
N THR A 158 -18.89 12.66 1.45
CA THR A 158 -17.96 13.76 1.70
C THR A 158 -16.68 13.27 2.34
N ASN A 159 -16.78 12.48 3.42
CA ASN A 159 -15.61 11.95 4.13
C ASN A 159 -14.85 10.92 3.30
N PHE A 160 -15.55 10.12 2.49
CA PHE A 160 -14.97 9.16 1.56
C PHE A 160 -14.04 9.85 0.53
N TRP A 161 -14.55 10.87 -0.17
CA TRP A 161 -13.75 11.58 -1.18
C TRP A 161 -12.54 12.29 -0.57
N TRP A 162 -12.70 12.91 0.58
CA TRP A 162 -11.58 13.52 1.29
C TRP A 162 -10.54 12.50 1.72
N SER A 163 -10.95 11.29 2.16
CA SER A 163 -10.01 10.22 2.50
C SER A 163 -9.21 9.74 1.29
N ILE A 164 -9.83 9.66 0.10
CA ILE A 164 -9.13 9.36 -1.15
C ILE A 164 -8.07 10.44 -1.43
N VAL A 165 -8.45 11.71 -1.39
CA VAL A 165 -7.54 12.83 -1.68
C VAL A 165 -6.35 12.83 -0.72
N VAL A 166 -6.60 12.69 0.58
CA VAL A 166 -5.54 12.64 1.60
C VAL A 166 -4.61 11.45 1.37
N THR A 167 -5.16 10.30 1.01
CA THR A 167 -4.36 9.10 0.72
C THR A 167 -3.49 9.29 -0.52
N LEU A 168 -4.02 9.90 -1.59
CA LEU A 168 -3.25 10.19 -2.79
C LEU A 168 -2.11 11.20 -2.50
N ILE A 169 -2.37 12.23 -1.71
CA ILE A 169 -1.34 13.18 -1.25
C ILE A 169 -0.28 12.44 -0.42
N ALA A 170 -0.68 11.55 0.47
CA ALA A 170 0.25 10.74 1.27
C ALA A 170 1.11 9.82 0.37
N ILE A 171 0.52 9.17 -0.64
CA ILE A 171 1.26 8.37 -1.63
C ILE A 171 2.30 9.22 -2.35
N VAL A 172 1.94 10.40 -2.85
CA VAL A 172 2.88 11.31 -3.54
C VAL A 172 4.00 11.73 -2.59
N GLY A 173 3.68 12.11 -1.35
CA GLY A 173 4.67 12.48 -0.33
C GLY A 173 5.65 11.34 -0.02
N LEU A 174 5.17 10.12 0.11
CA LEU A 174 5.99 8.92 0.34
C LEU A 174 6.86 8.58 -0.88
N VAL A 175 6.37 8.76 -2.11
CA VAL A 175 7.16 8.59 -3.33
C VAL A 175 8.30 9.60 -3.37
N VAL A 176 8.03 10.88 -3.12
CA VAL A 176 9.05 11.95 -3.05
C VAL A 176 10.09 11.63 -1.98
N PHE A 177 9.65 11.22 -0.79
CA PHE A 177 10.54 10.78 0.30
C PHE A 177 11.41 9.59 -0.12
N GLY A 178 10.83 8.56 -0.74
CA GLY A 178 11.56 7.38 -1.20
C GLY A 178 12.61 7.69 -2.26
N VAL A 179 12.29 8.58 -3.21
CA VAL A 179 13.25 9.07 -4.23
C VAL A 179 14.39 9.85 -3.58
N TRP A 180 14.08 10.76 -2.66
CA TRP A 180 15.08 11.55 -1.93
C TRP A 180 16.02 10.66 -1.12
N MET A 181 15.50 9.65 -0.41
CA MET A 181 16.31 8.69 0.33
C MET A 181 17.16 7.80 -0.56
N SER A 182 16.66 7.40 -1.73
CA SER A 182 17.43 6.67 -2.73
C SER A 182 18.64 7.48 -3.19
N LYS A 183 18.45 8.77 -3.47
CA LYS A 183 19.54 9.71 -3.85
C LYS A 183 20.56 9.86 -2.73
N ARG A 184 20.12 10.08 -1.49
CA ARG A 184 20.99 10.26 -0.32
C ARG A 184 21.83 9.03 -0.02
N ASN A 185 21.26 7.84 -0.12
CA ASN A 185 21.98 6.59 0.14
C ASN A 185 23.00 6.28 -0.97
N ALA A 186 22.72 6.65 -2.21
CA ALA A 186 23.66 6.50 -3.32
C ALA A 186 24.92 7.36 -3.15
N SER A 187 24.78 8.57 -2.59
CA SER A 187 25.93 9.45 -2.33
C SER A 187 26.87 8.91 -1.25
N LYS A 188 26.37 8.09 -0.30
CA LYS A 188 27.18 7.48 0.76
C LYS A 188 27.99 6.25 0.31
N THR A 189 27.62 5.64 -0.80
CA THR A 189 28.30 4.43 -1.33
C THR A 189 29.45 4.79 -2.29
N LYS A 190 29.66 6.09 -2.57
CA LYS A 190 30.74 6.60 -3.43
C LYS A 190 32.06 6.88 -2.67
N ILE A 191 32.14 6.54 -1.38
CA ILE A 191 33.35 6.59 -0.55
C ILE A 191 33.77 5.14 -0.29
#